data_f39986e19de46e609f64f264f90201fb
#
_entry.id   f39986e19de46e609f64f264f90201fb
#
_cell.length_a   1.000
_cell.length_b   1.000
_cell.length_c   1.000
_cell.angle_alpha   90.00
_cell.angle_beta   90.00
_cell.angle_gamma   90.00
#
_symmetry.space_group_name_H-M   'P 1'
#
loop_
_entity.id
_entity.type
_entity.pdbx_description
1 polymer ?
#
loop_
_entity_poly.entity_id
_entity_poly.type
_entity_poly.pdbx_seq_one_letter_code
_entity_poly.pdbx_strand_id
1 'polypeptide(L)'
;ELNMMIQQNEDTIQTYLDVGVSYVIIGTRAVTTPHFVSDVCLEFPGHIIVGLDAKNGKLATDGWSKLSNHDANDMAQRFEKDGVAAIIFTDINRDGMLNSLNIEATVNLCSKISIPVIASGGVANLEDIRSLCEITEEGIFGVITGRAIYEGTLDFAEAQKLAKKISVKTK
;
A
#
# COMPACT_ATOMS: atom_id res chain seq x y z
N GLU A 1 -6.84 -11.72 -7.17
CA GLU A 1 -7.07 -11.68 -5.71
C GLU A 1 -8.02 -10.54 -5.39
N LEU A 2 -9.03 -10.81 -4.57
CA LEU A 2 -10.00 -9.80 -4.15
C LEU A 2 -9.55 -9.21 -2.81
N ASN A 3 -9.32 -7.91 -2.78
CA ASN A 3 -8.92 -7.16 -1.58
C ASN A 3 -10.00 -6.12 -1.28
N MET A 4 -10.35 -5.95 -0.01
CA MET A 4 -11.35 -4.96 0.40
C MET A 4 -10.81 -4.01 1.46
N MET A 5 -11.08 -2.71 1.28
CA MET A 5 -10.79 -1.69 2.27
C MET A 5 -11.93 -1.60 3.28
N ILE A 6 -11.64 -1.78 4.57
CA ILE A 6 -12.63 -1.84 5.64
C ILE A 6 -12.35 -0.79 6.70
N GLN A 7 -13.43 -0.14 7.16
CA GLN A 7 -13.39 0.78 8.31
C GLN A 7 -14.06 0.21 9.57
N GLN A 8 -14.47 -1.07 9.56
CA GLN A 8 -15.36 -1.65 10.58
C GLN A 8 -14.68 -2.76 11.42
N ASN A 9 -15.43 -3.42 12.28
CA ASN A 9 -15.02 -4.33 13.35
C ASN A 9 -14.49 -5.70 12.86
N GLU A 10 -14.04 -6.54 13.79
CA GLU A 10 -13.50 -7.89 13.58
C GLU A 10 -14.50 -8.81 12.88
N ASP A 11 -15.81 -8.76 13.23
CA ASP A 11 -16.87 -9.55 12.59
C ASP A 11 -16.95 -9.28 11.08
N THR A 12 -16.67 -8.06 10.66
CA THR A 12 -16.65 -7.67 9.24
C THR A 12 -15.46 -8.30 8.53
N ILE A 13 -14.29 -8.36 9.16
CA ILE A 13 -13.09 -9.01 8.60
C ILE A 13 -13.39 -10.50 8.38
N GLN A 14 -13.90 -11.19 9.40
CA GLN A 14 -14.28 -12.61 9.29
C GLN A 14 -15.25 -12.84 8.12
N THR A 15 -16.30 -12.03 8.02
CA THR A 15 -17.29 -12.14 6.94
C THR A 15 -16.66 -12.06 5.54
N TYR A 16 -15.68 -11.18 5.33
CA TYR A 16 -15.01 -11.07 4.03
C TYR A 16 -14.06 -12.25 3.76
N LEU A 17 -13.35 -12.72 4.77
CA LEU A 17 -12.50 -13.91 4.63
C LEU A 17 -13.35 -15.16 4.33
N ASP A 18 -14.51 -15.30 4.93
CA ASP A 18 -15.44 -16.41 4.71
C ASP A 18 -15.99 -16.47 3.26
N VAL A 19 -16.14 -15.31 2.60
CA VAL A 19 -16.54 -15.27 1.19
C VAL A 19 -15.36 -15.36 0.22
N GLY A 20 -14.13 -15.60 0.73
CA GLY A 20 -12.95 -15.90 -0.10
C GLY A 20 -12.07 -14.70 -0.42
N VAL A 21 -12.22 -13.57 0.27
CA VAL A 21 -11.26 -12.46 0.19
C VAL A 21 -9.92 -12.91 0.80
N SER A 22 -8.81 -12.72 0.08
CA SER A 22 -7.49 -13.16 0.56
C SER A 22 -6.90 -12.18 1.57
N TYR A 23 -7.12 -10.88 1.40
CA TYR A 23 -6.57 -9.83 2.24
C TYR A 23 -7.59 -8.75 2.53
N VAL A 24 -7.54 -8.22 3.75
CA VAL A 24 -8.35 -7.10 4.20
C VAL A 24 -7.45 -5.90 4.43
N ILE A 25 -7.80 -4.74 3.86
CA ILE A 25 -7.02 -3.52 3.96
C ILE A 25 -7.65 -2.61 5.02
N ILE A 26 -6.88 -2.24 6.04
CA ILE A 26 -7.30 -1.33 7.10
C ILE A 26 -6.62 0.02 6.90
N GLY A 27 -7.42 1.08 6.79
CA GLY A 27 -6.96 2.46 6.62
C GLY A 27 -6.99 3.26 7.93
N THR A 28 -7.80 4.32 7.98
CA THR A 28 -7.90 5.28 9.09
C THR A 28 -7.94 4.65 10.48
N ARG A 29 -8.67 3.54 10.65
CA ARG A 29 -8.79 2.87 11.95
C ARG A 29 -7.48 2.32 12.48
N ALA A 30 -6.56 1.91 11.60
CA ALA A 30 -5.23 1.47 12.01
C ALA A 30 -4.46 2.57 12.76
N VAL A 31 -4.68 3.83 12.38
CA VAL A 31 -4.01 4.98 12.97
C VAL A 31 -4.76 5.51 14.20
N THR A 32 -6.09 5.46 14.19
CA THR A 32 -6.92 6.14 15.20
C THR A 32 -7.30 5.25 16.39
N THR A 33 -7.24 3.92 16.25
CA THR A 33 -7.66 2.98 17.30
C THR A 33 -6.44 2.20 17.83
N PRO A 34 -5.96 2.51 19.05
CA PRO A 34 -4.85 1.78 19.65
C PRO A 34 -5.14 0.28 19.75
N HIS A 35 -4.13 -0.56 19.53
CA HIS A 35 -4.15 -2.02 19.60
C HIS A 35 -5.03 -2.75 18.56
N PHE A 36 -5.92 -2.06 17.85
CA PHE A 36 -6.80 -2.71 16.88
C PHE A 36 -6.05 -3.54 15.84
N VAL A 37 -4.93 -3.02 15.31
CA VAL A 37 -4.14 -3.76 14.30
C VAL A 37 -3.51 -5.01 14.90
N SER A 38 -2.92 -4.92 16.11
CA SER A 38 -2.35 -6.09 16.78
C SER A 38 -3.40 -7.16 17.06
N ASP A 39 -4.60 -6.75 17.50
CA ASP A 39 -5.68 -7.68 17.83
C ASP A 39 -6.16 -8.43 16.57
N VAL A 40 -6.44 -7.72 15.48
CA VAL A 40 -6.88 -8.36 14.23
C VAL A 40 -5.76 -9.16 13.53
N CYS A 41 -4.49 -8.81 13.70
CA CYS A 41 -3.39 -9.63 13.19
C CYS A 41 -3.21 -10.93 13.97
N LEU A 42 -3.51 -10.94 15.26
CA LEU A 42 -3.53 -12.16 16.08
C LEU A 42 -4.70 -13.07 15.70
N GLU A 43 -5.86 -12.51 15.41
CA GLU A 43 -7.05 -13.26 15.04
C GLU A 43 -7.01 -13.76 13.59
N PHE A 44 -6.48 -12.94 12.67
CA PHE A 44 -6.42 -13.21 11.22
C PHE A 44 -4.97 -13.15 10.69
N PRO A 45 -4.07 -14.03 11.13
CA PRO A 45 -2.66 -13.96 10.78
C PRO A 45 -2.42 -14.10 9.28
N GLY A 46 -1.65 -13.17 8.72
CA GLY A 46 -1.30 -13.17 7.30
C GLY A 46 -2.37 -12.59 6.36
N HIS A 47 -3.53 -12.14 6.86
CA HIS A 47 -4.63 -11.62 6.05
C HIS A 47 -4.79 -10.08 6.13
N ILE A 48 -4.06 -9.42 7.02
CA ILE A 48 -4.22 -7.97 7.28
C ILE A 48 -3.16 -7.18 6.52
N ILE A 49 -3.61 -6.22 5.74
CA ILE A 49 -2.79 -5.19 5.09
C ILE A 49 -3.18 -3.83 5.68
N VAL A 50 -2.21 -2.95 5.91
CA VAL A 50 -2.51 -1.59 6.37
C VAL A 50 -2.23 -0.59 5.26
N GLY A 51 -3.20 0.30 5.01
CA GLY A 51 -3.05 1.46 4.13
C GLY A 51 -2.53 2.67 4.92
N LEU A 52 -1.40 3.21 4.51
CA LEU A 52 -0.77 4.42 5.04
C LEU A 52 -0.83 5.53 3.98
N ASP A 53 -1.76 6.45 4.18
CA ASP A 53 -1.87 7.65 3.35
C ASP A 53 -1.03 8.76 3.99
N ALA A 54 0.01 9.24 3.30
CA ALA A 54 0.97 10.17 3.86
C ALA A 54 1.04 11.48 3.07
N LYS A 55 1.24 12.57 3.79
CA LYS A 55 1.55 13.90 3.26
C LYS A 55 2.79 14.43 3.95
N ASN A 56 3.88 14.62 3.19
CA ASN A 56 5.16 15.09 3.73
C ASN A 56 5.63 14.23 4.93
N GLY A 57 5.50 12.90 4.82
CA GLY A 57 5.91 11.94 5.86
C GLY A 57 4.95 11.80 7.04
N LYS A 58 3.88 12.59 7.13
CA LYS A 58 2.85 12.49 8.18
C LYS A 58 1.61 11.78 7.66
N LEU A 59 1.00 10.93 8.50
CA LEU A 59 -0.20 10.18 8.14
C LEU A 59 -1.44 11.06 8.08
N ALA A 60 -2.22 10.86 7.02
CA ALA A 60 -3.54 11.43 6.87
C ALA A 60 -4.62 10.39 7.23
N THR A 61 -5.73 10.85 7.79
CA THR A 61 -6.89 10.05 8.19
C THR A 61 -8.19 10.64 7.67
N ASP A 62 -9.30 9.93 7.86
CA ASP A 62 -10.65 10.38 7.53
C ASP A 62 -10.78 10.85 6.06
N GLY A 63 -10.31 10.04 5.12
CA GLY A 63 -10.33 10.39 3.70
C GLY A 63 -9.47 11.63 3.40
N TRP A 64 -8.30 11.72 4.03
CA TRP A 64 -7.30 12.80 3.90
C TRP A 64 -7.72 14.15 4.47
N SER A 65 -8.87 14.21 5.16
CA SER A 65 -9.39 15.45 5.73
C SER A 65 -8.62 15.92 6.97
N LYS A 66 -7.91 15.00 7.64
CA LYS A 66 -7.11 15.26 8.82
C LYS A 66 -5.68 14.79 8.65
N LEU A 67 -4.73 15.62 9.02
CA LEU A 67 -3.32 15.24 9.12
C LEU A 67 -3.00 14.93 10.59
N SER A 68 -2.47 13.73 10.83
CA SER A 68 -2.04 13.32 12.16
C SER A 68 -0.60 13.78 12.46
N ASN A 69 -0.20 13.69 13.73
CA ASN A 69 1.20 13.91 14.12
C ASN A 69 2.08 12.66 13.95
N HIS A 70 1.49 11.53 13.55
CA HIS A 70 2.21 10.27 13.39
C HIS A 70 3.09 10.28 12.15
N ASP A 71 4.33 9.86 12.31
CA ASP A 71 5.26 9.64 11.20
C ASP A 71 4.92 8.32 10.50
N ALA A 72 4.97 8.30 9.17
CA ALA A 72 4.60 7.13 8.38
C ALA A 72 5.59 5.96 8.59
N ASN A 73 6.89 6.25 8.71
CA ASN A 73 7.91 5.22 8.93
C ASN A 73 7.78 4.60 10.31
N ASP A 74 7.58 5.42 11.35
CA ASP A 74 7.41 4.93 12.73
C ASP A 74 6.18 4.02 12.85
N MET A 75 5.09 4.41 12.20
CA MET A 75 3.86 3.61 12.21
C MET A 75 4.00 2.32 11.40
N ALA A 76 4.70 2.34 10.26
CA ALA A 76 4.98 1.14 9.48
C ALA A 76 5.81 0.12 10.29
N GLN A 77 6.85 0.56 11.00
CA GLN A 77 7.64 -0.30 11.88
C GLN A 77 6.81 -0.89 13.03
N ARG A 78 5.85 -0.14 13.56
CA ARG A 78 4.92 -0.64 14.56
C ARG A 78 4.04 -1.74 13.97
N PHE A 79 3.41 -1.49 12.82
CA PHE A 79 2.52 -2.45 12.17
C PHE A 79 3.25 -3.73 11.73
N GLU A 80 4.52 -3.63 11.31
CA GLU A 80 5.35 -4.80 11.08
C GLU A 80 5.45 -5.68 12.34
N LYS A 81 5.70 -5.08 13.52
CA LYS A 81 5.75 -5.80 14.80
C LYS A 81 4.40 -6.36 15.22
N ASP A 82 3.31 -5.71 14.84
CA ASP A 82 1.93 -6.16 15.08
C ASP A 82 1.54 -7.36 14.18
N GLY A 83 2.36 -7.71 13.16
CA GLY A 83 2.14 -8.87 12.30
C GLY A 83 1.39 -8.59 11.01
N VAL A 84 1.37 -7.33 10.54
CA VAL A 84 0.75 -6.94 9.26
C VAL A 84 1.45 -7.62 8.09
N ALA A 85 0.69 -8.15 7.14
CA ALA A 85 1.20 -8.90 6.00
C ALA A 85 1.89 -8.02 4.94
N ALA A 86 1.44 -6.77 4.77
CA ALA A 86 2.01 -5.80 3.85
C ALA A 86 1.55 -4.37 4.19
N ILE A 87 2.26 -3.38 3.70
CA ILE A 87 1.87 -1.97 3.76
C ILE A 87 1.52 -1.46 2.36
N ILE A 88 0.37 -0.81 2.21
CA ILE A 88 0.10 0.05 1.05
C ILE A 88 0.48 1.47 1.43
N PHE A 89 1.44 2.05 0.72
CA PHE A 89 1.91 3.42 0.98
C PHE A 89 1.45 4.35 -0.14
N THR A 90 0.63 5.34 0.22
CA THR A 90 0.11 6.37 -0.71
C THR A 90 0.70 7.73 -0.37
N ASP A 91 1.43 8.36 -1.31
CA ASP A 91 1.71 9.79 -1.22
C ASP A 91 0.50 10.58 -1.77
N ILE A 92 -0.29 11.16 -0.87
CA ILE A 92 -1.51 11.87 -1.24
C ILE A 92 -1.28 13.18 -1.99
N ASN A 93 -0.04 13.72 -1.99
CA ASN A 93 0.30 14.85 -2.84
C ASN A 93 0.42 14.45 -4.32
N ARG A 94 0.63 13.17 -4.59
CA ARG A 94 0.79 12.59 -5.92
C ARG A 94 -0.46 11.88 -6.41
N ASP A 95 -1.30 11.39 -5.48
CA ASP A 95 -2.46 10.59 -5.86
C ASP A 95 -3.42 11.36 -6.77
N GLY A 96 -3.82 10.71 -7.87
CA GLY A 96 -4.68 11.29 -8.90
C GLY A 96 -4.06 12.42 -9.73
N MET A 97 -2.80 12.80 -9.50
CA MET A 97 -2.16 13.94 -10.19
C MET A 97 -1.41 13.56 -11.48
N LEU A 98 -1.18 12.26 -11.73
CA LEU A 98 -0.38 11.77 -12.87
C LEU A 98 1.03 12.40 -12.94
N ASN A 99 1.64 12.63 -11.79
CA ASN A 99 2.94 13.30 -11.63
C ASN A 99 4.08 12.34 -11.29
N SER A 100 3.92 11.07 -11.61
CA SER A 100 4.79 9.97 -11.21
C SER A 100 4.79 9.70 -9.70
N LEU A 101 5.16 8.49 -9.32
CA LEU A 101 5.26 8.05 -7.92
C LEU A 101 6.35 8.83 -7.16
N ASN A 102 6.16 8.94 -5.86
CA ASN A 102 7.21 9.39 -4.96
C ASN A 102 8.14 8.21 -4.61
N ILE A 103 9.03 7.89 -5.54
CA ILE A 103 9.97 6.75 -5.41
C ILE A 103 10.84 6.92 -4.16
N GLU A 104 11.37 8.11 -3.92
CA GLU A 104 12.25 8.39 -2.78
C GLU A 104 11.55 8.09 -1.44
N ALA A 105 10.33 8.59 -1.25
CA ALA A 105 9.57 8.32 -0.02
C ALA A 105 9.22 6.84 0.13
N THR A 106 8.91 6.16 -0.97
CA THR A 106 8.59 4.73 -0.96
C THR A 106 9.82 3.89 -0.60
N VAL A 107 10.97 4.14 -1.23
CA VAL A 107 12.25 3.46 -0.91
C VAL A 107 12.68 3.75 0.52
N ASN A 108 12.53 5.00 0.98
CA ASN A 108 12.81 5.33 2.38
C ASN A 108 11.96 4.48 3.35
N LEU A 109 10.66 4.33 3.09
CA LEU A 109 9.80 3.44 3.89
C LEU A 109 10.29 1.99 3.84
N CYS A 110 10.57 1.45 2.64
CA CYS A 110 11.07 0.09 2.45
C CYS A 110 12.36 -0.17 3.25
N SER A 111 13.24 0.83 3.37
CA SER A 111 14.48 0.72 4.14
C SER A 111 14.25 0.60 5.66
N LYS A 112 13.05 0.86 6.17
CA LYS A 112 12.71 0.84 7.60
C LYS A 112 11.97 -0.41 8.04
N ILE A 113 11.43 -1.19 7.11
CA ILE A 113 10.63 -2.39 7.37
C ILE A 113 11.08 -3.54 6.44
N SER A 114 10.78 -4.77 6.83
CA SER A 114 11.10 -5.97 6.03
C SER A 114 9.88 -6.58 5.35
N ILE A 115 8.67 -6.16 5.74
CA ILE A 115 7.44 -6.63 5.11
C ILE A 115 7.20 -5.94 3.76
N PRO A 116 6.48 -6.60 2.83
CA PRO A 116 6.22 -6.08 1.49
C PRO A 116 5.55 -4.69 1.50
N VAL A 117 6.04 -3.79 0.64
CA VAL A 117 5.42 -2.49 0.39
C VAL A 117 4.77 -2.46 -0.98
N ILE A 118 3.53 -1.98 -1.04
CA ILE A 118 2.77 -1.73 -2.26
C ILE A 118 2.69 -0.21 -2.44
N ALA A 119 3.32 0.30 -3.48
CA ALA A 119 3.32 1.72 -3.79
C ALA A 119 1.96 2.17 -4.34
N SER A 120 1.51 3.36 -3.98
CA SER A 120 0.25 3.94 -4.45
C SER A 120 0.36 5.46 -4.61
N GLY A 121 -0.44 6.00 -5.53
CA GLY A 121 -0.53 7.44 -5.79
C GLY A 121 0.50 7.95 -6.81
N GLY A 122 0.00 8.53 -7.91
CA GLY A 122 0.81 9.25 -8.89
C GLY A 122 1.24 8.49 -10.13
N VAL A 123 1.08 7.17 -10.22
CA VAL A 123 1.42 6.42 -11.46
C VAL A 123 0.73 7.06 -12.67
N ALA A 124 1.53 7.43 -13.67
CA ALA A 124 1.05 8.14 -14.85
C ALA A 124 1.17 7.34 -16.15
N ASN A 125 2.20 6.51 -16.27
CA ASN A 125 2.53 5.85 -17.54
C ASN A 125 3.44 4.62 -17.34
N LEU A 126 3.83 3.98 -18.47
CA LEU A 126 4.68 2.79 -18.50
C LEU A 126 6.09 3.03 -17.96
N GLU A 127 6.63 4.24 -18.05
CA GLU A 127 7.97 4.56 -17.54
C GLU A 127 8.00 4.53 -16.00
N ASP A 128 6.92 4.94 -15.35
CA ASP A 128 6.79 4.79 -13.89
C ASP A 128 6.83 3.33 -13.47
N ILE A 129 6.17 2.44 -14.24
CA ILE A 129 6.22 1.00 -14.00
C ILE A 129 7.64 0.45 -14.19
N ARG A 130 8.35 0.92 -15.23
CA ARG A 130 9.75 0.53 -15.46
C ARG A 130 10.64 0.93 -14.29
N SER A 131 10.56 2.20 -13.87
CA SER A 131 11.35 2.74 -12.76
C SER A 131 11.11 1.97 -11.46
N LEU A 132 9.85 1.60 -11.18
CA LEU A 132 9.52 0.76 -10.02
C LEU A 132 10.12 -0.65 -10.13
N CYS A 133 10.07 -1.26 -11.31
CA CYS A 133 10.64 -2.59 -11.51
C CYS A 133 12.17 -2.62 -11.32
N GLU A 134 12.86 -1.52 -11.59
CA GLU A 134 14.31 -1.41 -11.42
C GLU A 134 14.74 -1.34 -9.95
N ILE A 135 13.81 -1.01 -9.06
CA ILE A 135 14.05 -0.86 -7.60
C ILE A 135 13.28 -1.87 -6.76
N THR A 136 12.79 -2.96 -7.35
CA THR A 136 12.04 -4.00 -6.60
C THR A 136 12.86 -4.66 -5.48
N GLU A 137 14.19 -4.71 -5.62
CA GLU A 137 15.10 -5.23 -4.58
C GLU A 137 15.10 -4.37 -3.31
N GLU A 138 14.64 -3.14 -3.38
CA GLU A 138 14.48 -2.24 -2.22
C GLU A 138 13.25 -2.57 -1.35
N GLY A 139 12.50 -3.66 -1.65
CA GLY A 139 11.35 -4.10 -0.85
C GLY A 139 9.98 -3.71 -1.42
N ILE A 140 9.94 -3.14 -2.62
CA ILE A 140 8.68 -2.83 -3.31
C ILE A 140 8.14 -4.11 -3.94
N PHE A 141 6.98 -4.55 -3.46
CA PHE A 141 6.31 -5.77 -3.93
C PHE A 141 5.38 -5.53 -5.12
N GLY A 142 4.76 -4.36 -5.17
CA GLY A 142 3.76 -4.06 -6.19
C GLY A 142 3.38 -2.60 -6.23
N VAL A 143 2.45 -2.28 -7.13
CA VAL A 143 1.94 -0.92 -7.31
C VAL A 143 0.43 -0.93 -7.57
N ILE A 144 -0.27 0.04 -6.99
CA ILE A 144 -1.67 0.34 -7.31
C ILE A 144 -1.70 1.48 -8.32
N THR A 145 -2.41 1.25 -9.42
CA THR A 145 -2.66 2.27 -10.44
C THR A 145 -4.17 2.42 -10.65
N GLY A 146 -4.63 3.64 -10.67
CA GLY A 146 -6.04 3.99 -10.82
C GLY A 146 -6.26 4.91 -12.02
N ARG A 147 -6.12 6.22 -11.79
CA ARG A 147 -6.45 7.26 -12.77
C ARG A 147 -5.78 7.07 -14.14
N ALA A 148 -4.52 6.65 -14.17
CA ALA A 148 -3.78 6.42 -15.42
C ALA A 148 -4.46 5.38 -16.34
N ILE A 149 -5.11 4.36 -15.78
CA ILE A 149 -5.87 3.38 -16.56
C ILE A 149 -7.15 4.00 -17.11
N TYR A 150 -7.90 4.75 -16.29
CA TYR A 150 -9.14 5.38 -16.70
C TYR A 150 -8.94 6.50 -17.73
N GLU A 151 -7.84 7.25 -17.63
CA GLU A 151 -7.44 8.30 -18.58
C GLU A 151 -6.78 7.71 -19.85
N GLY A 152 -6.46 6.41 -19.86
CA GLY A 152 -5.82 5.73 -20.99
C GLY A 152 -4.35 6.06 -21.17
N THR A 153 -3.68 6.66 -20.19
CA THR A 153 -2.23 6.94 -20.24
C THR A 153 -1.38 5.72 -19.89
N LEU A 154 -2.00 4.69 -19.28
CA LEU A 154 -1.39 3.42 -18.96
C LEU A 154 -2.28 2.25 -19.39
N ASP A 155 -1.79 1.39 -20.30
CA ASP A 155 -2.41 0.11 -20.59
C ASP A 155 -2.00 -0.93 -19.55
N PHE A 156 -2.97 -1.52 -18.88
CA PHE A 156 -2.73 -2.49 -17.80
C PHE A 156 -2.04 -3.77 -18.31
N ALA A 157 -2.40 -4.25 -19.48
CA ALA A 157 -1.83 -5.48 -20.05
C ALA A 157 -0.36 -5.25 -20.44
N GLU A 158 -0.03 -4.08 -20.99
CA GLU A 158 1.36 -3.71 -21.31
C GLU A 158 2.18 -3.51 -20.02
N ALA A 159 1.63 -2.87 -19.01
CA ALA A 159 2.26 -2.71 -17.71
C ALA A 159 2.61 -4.07 -17.07
N GLN A 160 1.67 -5.02 -17.08
CA GLN A 160 1.92 -6.37 -16.58
C GLN A 160 2.99 -7.13 -17.37
N LYS A 161 2.98 -7.02 -18.71
CA LYS A 161 4.01 -7.65 -19.57
C LYS A 161 5.40 -7.08 -19.26
N LEU A 162 5.48 -5.75 -19.07
CA LEU A 162 6.73 -5.07 -18.72
C LEU A 162 7.25 -5.55 -17.38
N ALA A 163 6.42 -5.53 -16.34
CA ALA A 163 6.78 -5.98 -15.00
C ALA A 163 7.28 -7.44 -14.99
N LYS A 164 6.55 -8.35 -15.62
CA LYS A 164 6.97 -9.76 -15.76
C LYS A 164 8.31 -9.92 -16.47
N LYS A 165 8.54 -9.14 -17.55
CA LYS A 165 9.78 -9.21 -18.35
C LYS A 165 11.01 -8.76 -17.54
N ILE A 166 10.87 -7.76 -16.69
CA ILE A 166 11.96 -7.23 -15.84
C ILE A 166 12.21 -8.20 -14.68
N SER A 167 11.17 -8.62 -13.96
CA SER A 167 11.29 -9.56 -12.83
C SER A 167 11.94 -10.91 -13.16
N VAL A 168 11.83 -11.38 -14.43
CA VAL A 168 12.51 -12.61 -14.90
C VAL A 168 14.01 -12.40 -15.13
N LYS A 169 14.44 -11.16 -15.39
CA LYS A 169 15.87 -10.85 -15.61
C LYS A 169 16.67 -10.64 -14.32
N THR A 170 15.98 -10.44 -13.21
CA THR A 170 16.58 -10.15 -11.88
C THR A 170 16.76 -11.42 -11.03
N LYS A 171 16.34 -12.59 -11.54
CA LYS A 171 16.58 -13.93 -10.98
C LYS A 171 17.71 -14.64 -11.75
#